data_91fddd69912980e3c0b932bc52310ad0
#
_entry.id   91fddd69912980e3c0b932bc52310ad0
#
_cell.length_a   1.000
_cell.length_b   1.000
_cell.length_c   1.000
_cell.angle_alpha   90.00
_cell.angle_beta   90.00
_cell.angle_gamma   90.00
#
_symmetry.space_group_name_H-M   'P 1'
#
loop_
_entity.id
_entity.type
_entity.pdbx_description
1 polymer ?
#
loop_
_entity_poly.entity_id
_entity_poly.type
_entity_poly.pdbx_seq_one_letter_code
_entity_poly.pdbx_strand_id
1 'polypeptide(L)'
;MSGTSIAPAVAAAMFILAGGVGGSVAWVWHLLPQDGTVAEGTRVAGEEVPEGTSPEACVRRRAKEVLDRSVTFRVDGGPEVTLTLQQLGVRVDEETTLRRAMEVGRRGSLAYRLDESWRARGGKVGVPLSWSIDAEPVVRRVDGIKEELDAPGIPARYDFRAKAAVGHRNGRALDAYGALDVLERLVREGGSVVEVPVVEVPPVVTAGFLERLDMSQRVGHYETRFGYLGGQADRAHNIATAASRLDGWVLLPGQVVSFNQAVGHRTLENGFRKGWEIFKGEMVEGVGGGTCQVASTLHAAAYLGGLDVVERSPHSRPSGYIDIGLDATVVDGLVDLKLRNPFTFPVVLRSVVDKGQITFEVLGEQRPVRVTFRGDVVGTQRYKRKVQEAAWLTEGRVVRKQRGIRGYTVRKVRLIRDRDGRQREEETRDVYPPTVEIFLVPPGTDPERDLPPLPHEAEKDPDQEDAGCEGACEERERPKIENAAPARAAAPQPSLRVVIDR
;
A
#
# COMPACT_ATOMS: atom_id res chain seq x y z
N MET A 1 40.51 47.86 -7.96
CA MET A 1 41.06 49.16 -7.52
C MET A 1 39.98 49.85 -6.72
N SER A 2 40.04 49.72 -5.41
CA SER A 2 39.10 50.24 -4.44
C SER A 2 39.35 51.71 -4.17
N GLY A 3 38.58 52.60 -4.79
CA GLY A 3 38.56 54.02 -4.47
C GLY A 3 37.83 54.23 -3.14
N THR A 4 38.53 54.26 -2.05
CA THR A 4 38.04 54.78 -0.78
C THR A 4 37.69 56.26 -0.94
N SER A 5 36.36 56.54 -1.03
CA SER A 5 35.85 57.90 -1.03
C SER A 5 36.05 58.53 0.37
N ILE A 6 37.13 59.28 0.51
CA ILE A 6 37.45 60.09 1.71
C ILE A 6 36.59 61.40 1.74
N ALA A 7 35.65 61.55 0.83
CA ALA A 7 34.99 62.82 0.55
C ALA A 7 34.17 63.47 1.69
N PRO A 8 33.36 62.81 2.54
CA PRO A 8 32.50 63.52 3.49
C PRO A 8 33.29 64.03 4.74
N ALA A 9 34.28 63.26 5.17
CA ALA A 9 35.06 63.67 6.33
C ALA A 9 35.96 64.88 6.01
N VAL A 10 36.52 64.98 4.78
CA VAL A 10 37.34 66.11 4.30
C VAL A 10 36.42 67.30 4.01
N ALA A 11 35.23 67.14 3.48
CA ALA A 11 34.24 68.21 3.28
C ALA A 11 33.82 68.85 4.63
N ALA A 12 33.54 68.00 5.64
CA ALA A 12 33.17 68.46 6.99
C ALA A 12 34.35 69.23 7.66
N ALA A 13 35.60 68.78 7.48
CA ALA A 13 36.78 69.46 7.99
C ALA A 13 37.04 70.80 7.29
N MET A 14 36.79 70.92 5.97
CA MET A 14 36.95 72.20 5.24
C MET A 14 35.82 73.21 5.59
N PHE A 15 34.61 72.80 5.87
CA PHE A 15 33.51 73.66 6.30
C PHE A 15 33.76 74.24 7.73
N ILE A 16 34.39 73.47 8.62
CA ILE A 16 34.74 73.91 9.97
C ILE A 16 35.80 75.00 9.92
N LEU A 17 36.65 75.03 8.90
CA LEU A 17 37.70 76.02 8.72
C LEU A 17 37.22 77.31 8.00
N ALA A 18 36.16 77.30 7.23
CA ALA A 18 35.68 78.40 6.40
C ALA A 18 34.48 79.17 6.90
N GLY A 19 33.63 78.56 7.77
CA GLY A 19 32.40 79.19 8.29
C GLY A 19 32.25 78.94 9.79
N GLY A 20 32.10 79.97 10.57
CA GLY A 20 32.13 79.92 12.04
C GLY A 20 31.35 78.74 12.63
N VAL A 21 31.71 78.28 13.82
CA VAL A 21 31.25 77.08 14.57
C VAL A 21 29.73 76.89 14.52
N GLY A 22 28.93 77.93 14.39
CA GLY A 22 27.47 77.87 14.30
C GLY A 22 26.91 77.27 13.01
N GLY A 23 27.55 77.56 11.83
CA GLY A 23 27.11 77.01 10.53
C GLY A 23 27.40 75.54 10.36
N SER A 24 28.53 75.08 10.91
CA SER A 24 28.97 73.70 10.89
C SER A 24 28.10 72.81 11.76
N VAL A 25 27.68 73.26 12.92
CA VAL A 25 26.75 72.54 13.84
C VAL A 25 25.36 72.44 13.20
N ALA A 26 24.86 73.53 12.61
CA ALA A 26 23.56 73.51 11.94
C ALA A 26 23.53 72.54 10.73
N TRP A 27 24.58 72.48 9.95
CA TRP A 27 24.74 71.56 8.84
C TRP A 27 24.80 70.07 9.30
N VAL A 28 25.55 69.78 10.36
CA VAL A 28 25.58 68.44 10.97
C VAL A 28 24.21 68.01 11.49
N TRP A 29 23.47 68.95 12.16
CA TRP A 29 22.11 68.67 12.62
C TRP A 29 21.11 68.45 11.48
N HIS A 30 21.28 69.09 10.34
CA HIS A 30 20.45 68.93 9.17
C HIS A 30 20.70 67.66 8.38
N LEU A 31 21.90 67.05 8.54
CA LEU A 31 22.22 65.77 7.92
C LEU A 31 21.73 64.55 8.68
N LEU A 32 21.61 64.65 10.00
CA LEU A 32 21.14 63.56 10.85
C LEU A 32 19.62 63.47 10.85
N PRO A 33 19.06 62.25 10.86
CA PRO A 33 17.59 62.09 10.92
C PRO A 33 17.03 62.64 12.25
N GLN A 34 15.90 63.33 12.17
CA GLN A 34 15.18 63.86 13.34
C GLN A 34 14.41 62.76 14.03
N ASP A 35 14.07 62.93 15.31
CA ASP A 35 13.28 61.95 16.07
C ASP A 35 11.94 61.62 15.39
N GLY A 36 11.64 60.35 15.27
CA GLY A 36 10.43 59.87 14.62
C GLY A 36 10.47 59.84 13.09
N THR A 37 11.59 60.24 12.43
CA THR A 37 11.70 60.21 10.96
C THR A 37 12.76 59.21 10.50
N VAL A 38 12.75 58.78 9.26
CA VAL A 38 13.80 58.00 8.60
C VAL A 38 14.82 58.96 8.03
N ALA A 39 16.06 58.60 7.93
CA ALA A 39 17.06 59.41 7.23
C ALA A 39 16.62 59.69 5.78
N GLU A 40 16.70 60.96 5.37
CA GLU A 40 16.25 61.42 4.05
C GLU A 40 16.95 60.62 2.93
N GLY A 41 16.16 60.18 1.90
CA GLY A 41 16.63 59.39 0.80
C GLY A 41 16.82 57.91 1.12
N THR A 42 16.47 57.44 2.35
CA THR A 42 16.46 56.00 2.67
C THR A 42 15.39 55.30 1.85
N ARG A 43 15.75 54.19 1.24
CA ARG A 43 14.82 53.35 0.47
C ARG A 43 14.35 52.17 1.29
N VAL A 44 13.03 51.96 1.36
CA VAL A 44 12.42 50.76 1.95
C VAL A 44 11.90 49.89 0.81
N ALA A 45 12.40 48.67 0.74
CA ALA A 45 12.08 47.73 -0.37
C ALA A 45 12.25 48.35 -1.76
N GLY A 46 13.29 49.15 -1.95
CA GLY A 46 13.65 49.77 -3.23
C GLY A 46 12.98 51.10 -3.53
N GLU A 47 11.98 51.55 -2.73
CA GLU A 47 11.33 52.85 -2.88
C GLU A 47 11.77 53.83 -1.80
N GLU A 48 12.01 55.07 -2.20
CA GLU A 48 12.33 56.16 -1.28
C GLU A 48 11.11 56.48 -0.40
N VAL A 49 11.33 56.69 0.90
CA VAL A 49 10.26 57.12 1.81
C VAL A 49 9.97 58.59 1.49
N PRO A 50 8.74 58.93 1.00
CA PRO A 50 8.42 60.28 0.63
C PRO A 50 8.43 61.24 1.83
N GLU A 51 8.89 62.44 1.61
CA GLU A 51 8.92 63.49 2.64
C GLU A 51 7.49 63.74 3.16
N GLY A 52 7.34 63.82 4.49
CA GLY A 52 6.05 64.00 5.14
C GLY A 52 5.18 62.76 5.24
N THR A 53 5.60 61.61 4.75
CA THR A 53 4.93 60.32 4.90
C THR A 53 5.41 59.61 6.17
N SER A 54 4.48 59.05 6.98
CA SER A 54 4.87 58.21 8.11
C SER A 54 5.68 57.02 7.63
N PRO A 55 6.83 56.72 8.20
CA PRO A 55 7.63 55.53 7.85
C PRO A 55 6.85 54.23 7.99
N GLU A 56 5.97 54.15 9.01
CA GLU A 56 5.07 53.00 9.23
C GLU A 56 4.11 52.81 8.07
N ALA A 57 3.52 53.89 7.57
CA ALA A 57 2.59 53.85 6.45
C ALA A 57 3.28 53.39 5.16
N CYS A 58 4.54 53.82 4.95
CA CYS A 58 5.37 53.36 3.82
C CYS A 58 5.70 51.86 3.93
N VAL A 59 6.20 51.40 5.08
CA VAL A 59 6.50 49.99 5.31
C VAL A 59 5.22 49.13 5.11
N ARG A 60 4.09 49.52 5.69
CA ARG A 60 2.84 48.79 5.57
C ARG A 60 2.33 48.74 4.13
N ARG A 61 2.40 49.83 3.38
CA ARG A 61 2.05 49.82 1.95
C ARG A 61 2.93 48.84 1.17
N ARG A 62 4.26 48.90 1.36
CA ARG A 62 5.18 48.04 0.67
C ARG A 62 5.00 46.56 1.07
N ALA A 63 4.76 46.30 2.34
CA ALA A 63 4.44 44.94 2.83
C ALA A 63 3.21 44.39 2.13
N LYS A 64 2.14 45.19 2.07
CA LYS A 64 0.90 44.81 1.40
C LYS A 64 1.12 44.54 -0.10
N GLU A 65 1.81 45.43 -0.81
CA GLU A 65 2.09 45.23 -2.24
C GLU A 65 2.86 43.92 -2.52
N VAL A 66 3.82 43.58 -1.66
CA VAL A 66 4.55 42.29 -1.78
C VAL A 66 3.65 41.11 -1.45
N LEU A 67 2.86 41.19 -0.38
CA LEU A 67 1.98 40.10 0.05
C LEU A 67 0.83 39.84 -0.94
N ASP A 68 0.29 40.89 -1.57
CA ASP A 68 -0.78 40.81 -2.58
C ASP A 68 -0.26 40.40 -3.98
N ARG A 69 1.06 40.32 -4.16
CA ARG A 69 1.67 39.86 -5.42
C ARG A 69 1.21 38.44 -5.75
N SER A 70 0.55 38.31 -6.90
CA SER A 70 0.08 37.02 -7.40
C SER A 70 1.22 36.25 -8.05
N VAL A 71 1.28 34.96 -7.77
CA VAL A 71 2.22 33.99 -8.35
C VAL A 71 1.45 32.75 -8.79
N THR A 72 1.93 32.10 -9.84
CA THR A 72 1.39 30.83 -10.30
C THR A 72 2.04 29.69 -9.52
N PHE A 73 1.25 28.95 -8.75
CA PHE A 73 1.66 27.71 -8.11
C PHE A 73 1.42 26.57 -9.09
N ARG A 74 2.50 25.94 -9.56
CA ARG A 74 2.48 24.93 -10.63
C ARG A 74 3.01 23.59 -10.12
N VAL A 75 2.33 22.53 -10.53
CA VAL A 75 2.79 21.14 -10.30
C VAL A 75 2.86 20.43 -11.65
N ASP A 76 3.94 19.74 -11.93
CA ASP A 76 4.10 18.98 -13.17
C ASP A 76 3.07 17.85 -13.27
N GLY A 77 2.26 17.89 -14.33
CA GLY A 77 1.14 16.97 -14.55
C GLY A 77 -0.09 17.24 -13.67
N GLY A 78 -0.10 18.35 -12.90
CA GLY A 78 -1.18 18.74 -12.00
C GLY A 78 -1.78 20.10 -12.32
N PRO A 79 -2.63 20.63 -11.41
CA PRO A 79 -3.28 21.90 -11.60
C PRO A 79 -2.31 23.10 -11.47
N GLU A 80 -2.55 24.14 -12.25
CA GLU A 80 -1.97 25.46 -12.04
C GLU A 80 -2.96 26.33 -11.28
N VAL A 81 -2.52 27.00 -10.22
CA VAL A 81 -3.37 27.88 -9.41
C VAL A 81 -2.65 29.19 -9.14
N THR A 82 -3.35 30.32 -9.38
CA THR A 82 -2.83 31.65 -9.02
C THR A 82 -3.15 31.94 -7.57
N LEU A 83 -2.11 32.26 -6.79
CA LEU A 83 -2.18 32.55 -5.37
C LEU A 83 -1.36 33.78 -5.05
N THR A 84 -1.72 34.51 -3.97
CA THR A 84 -0.89 35.58 -3.45
C THR A 84 0.23 35.02 -2.59
N LEU A 85 1.32 35.77 -2.43
CA LEU A 85 2.41 35.37 -1.53
C LEU A 85 1.91 35.19 -0.09
N GLN A 86 0.92 36.00 0.34
CA GLN A 86 0.27 35.84 1.64
C GLN A 86 -0.44 34.48 1.77
N GLN A 87 -1.15 34.05 0.73
CA GLN A 87 -1.81 32.73 0.70
C GLN A 87 -0.83 31.56 0.71
N LEU A 88 0.39 31.79 0.27
CA LEU A 88 1.50 30.83 0.34
C LEU A 88 2.29 30.90 1.66
N GLY A 89 1.82 31.66 2.65
CA GLY A 89 2.41 31.70 3.98
C GLY A 89 3.51 32.73 4.16
N VAL A 90 3.78 33.58 3.16
CA VAL A 90 4.75 34.69 3.31
C VAL A 90 4.17 35.70 4.29
N ARG A 91 4.98 36.10 5.25
CA ARG A 91 4.66 37.11 6.26
C ARG A 91 5.75 38.16 6.28
N VAL A 92 5.39 39.43 6.34
CA VAL A 92 6.34 40.53 6.48
C VAL A 92 6.35 40.97 7.93
N ASP A 93 7.56 41.08 8.50
CA ASP A 93 7.81 41.65 9.82
C ASP A 93 7.98 43.17 9.65
N GLU A 94 6.83 43.86 9.71
CA GLU A 94 6.78 45.32 9.56
C GLU A 94 7.55 46.01 10.69
N GLU A 95 7.51 45.52 11.92
CA GLU A 95 8.19 46.08 13.08
C GLU A 95 9.71 46.02 12.93
N THR A 96 10.24 44.86 12.58
CA THR A 96 11.71 44.74 12.35
C THR A 96 12.17 45.58 11.15
N THR A 97 11.35 45.64 10.07
CA THR A 97 11.65 46.46 8.90
C THR A 97 11.67 47.94 9.28
N LEU A 98 10.68 48.43 9.99
CA LEU A 98 10.57 49.79 10.46
C LEU A 98 11.75 50.15 11.40
N ARG A 99 12.03 49.30 12.38
CA ARG A 99 13.15 49.47 13.29
C ARG A 99 14.46 49.63 12.51
N ARG A 100 14.75 48.79 11.51
CA ARG A 100 15.96 48.89 10.67
C ARG A 100 16.00 50.18 9.85
N ALA A 101 14.85 50.62 9.32
CA ALA A 101 14.75 51.87 8.60
C ALA A 101 15.00 53.10 9.52
N MET A 102 14.48 53.05 10.72
CA MET A 102 14.69 54.12 11.74
C MET A 102 16.11 54.14 12.31
N GLU A 103 16.85 53.05 12.23
CA GLU A 103 18.24 52.96 12.70
C GLU A 103 19.26 53.57 11.74
N VAL A 104 18.91 53.82 10.48
CA VAL A 104 19.77 54.46 9.49
C VAL A 104 20.17 55.85 9.97
N GLY A 105 21.47 56.12 10.03
CA GLY A 105 22.03 57.40 10.52
C GLY A 105 21.96 57.60 12.04
N ARG A 106 21.56 56.59 12.82
CA ARG A 106 21.45 56.70 14.29
C ARG A 106 22.43 55.84 15.08
N ARG A 107 22.94 54.79 14.50
CA ARG A 107 23.85 53.84 15.19
C ARG A 107 25.33 54.14 14.91
N GLY A 108 26.18 53.84 15.88
CA GLY A 108 27.63 53.98 15.75
C GLY A 108 28.20 55.35 16.10
N SER A 109 29.45 55.62 15.69
CA SER A 109 30.11 56.89 15.91
C SER A 109 29.50 58.04 15.10
N LEU A 110 29.65 59.27 15.51
CA LEU A 110 29.13 60.45 14.79
C LEU A 110 29.59 60.45 13.32
N ALA A 111 30.86 60.13 13.05
CA ALA A 111 31.37 60.03 11.69
C ALA A 111 30.65 59.00 10.85
N TYR A 112 30.35 57.81 11.42
CA TYR A 112 29.59 56.75 10.75
C TYR A 112 28.15 57.19 10.47
N ARG A 113 27.49 57.81 11.46
CA ARG A 113 26.11 58.31 11.33
C ARG A 113 25.99 59.36 10.21
N LEU A 114 26.96 60.26 10.12
CA LEU A 114 27.02 61.29 9.06
C LEU A 114 27.26 60.64 7.68
N ASP A 115 28.20 59.69 7.57
CA ASP A 115 28.45 58.98 6.30
C ASP A 115 27.20 58.22 5.84
N GLU A 116 26.56 57.48 6.76
CA GLU A 116 25.37 56.72 6.45
C GLU A 116 24.20 57.62 6.02
N SER A 117 23.96 58.73 6.74
CA SER A 117 22.94 59.70 6.38
C SER A 117 23.25 60.39 5.02
N TRP A 118 24.50 60.69 4.75
CA TRP A 118 24.92 61.22 3.44
C TRP A 118 24.66 60.22 2.30
N ARG A 119 24.99 58.97 2.53
CA ARG A 119 24.74 57.92 1.56
C ARG A 119 23.23 57.66 1.35
N ALA A 120 22.43 57.79 2.42
CA ALA A 120 20.99 57.71 2.35
C ALA A 120 20.39 58.79 1.44
N ARG A 121 20.82 60.07 1.62
CA ARG A 121 20.39 61.19 0.74
C ARG A 121 20.75 60.95 -0.73
N GLY A 122 21.83 60.25 -0.99
CA GLY A 122 22.22 59.82 -2.34
C GLY A 122 21.46 58.58 -2.83
N GLY A 123 20.44 58.11 -2.13
CA GLY A 123 19.63 56.93 -2.46
C GLY A 123 20.43 55.62 -2.41
N LYS A 124 21.55 55.59 -1.69
CA LYS A 124 22.49 54.44 -1.63
C LYS A 124 22.25 53.54 -0.41
N VAL A 125 21.29 53.88 0.45
CA VAL A 125 20.93 53.08 1.61
C VAL A 125 19.54 52.48 1.38
N GLY A 126 19.51 51.16 1.25
CA GLY A 126 18.27 50.38 1.08
C GLY A 126 18.03 49.47 2.28
N VAL A 127 16.82 49.49 2.82
CA VAL A 127 16.38 48.60 3.87
C VAL A 127 15.43 47.58 3.23
N PRO A 128 15.80 46.30 3.12
CA PRO A 128 14.93 45.28 2.61
C PRO A 128 13.82 44.99 3.61
N LEU A 129 12.67 44.52 3.13
CA LEU A 129 11.63 44.00 4.00
C LEU A 129 12.18 42.78 4.76
N SER A 130 11.90 42.74 6.06
CA SER A 130 12.08 41.52 6.84
C SER A 130 10.85 40.62 6.63
N TRP A 131 11.09 39.39 6.24
CA TRP A 131 9.97 38.45 5.98
C TRP A 131 10.32 37.05 6.50
N SER A 132 9.29 36.24 6.67
CA SER A 132 9.38 34.82 6.99
C SER A 132 8.34 34.06 6.18
N ILE A 133 8.50 32.75 6.08
CA ILE A 133 7.52 31.87 5.44
C ILE A 133 6.99 30.90 6.49
N ASP A 134 5.67 30.89 6.64
CA ASP A 134 4.95 29.82 7.32
C ASP A 134 4.81 28.65 6.34
N ALA A 135 5.41 27.51 6.68
CA ALA A 135 5.47 26.35 5.79
C ALA A 135 4.10 25.67 5.60
N GLU A 136 3.20 25.80 6.60
CA GLU A 136 1.95 25.06 6.64
C GLU A 136 1.04 25.27 5.41
N PRO A 137 0.83 26.48 4.88
CA PRO A 137 -0.01 26.68 3.69
C PRO A 137 0.51 25.96 2.44
N VAL A 138 1.83 25.94 2.21
CA VAL A 138 2.46 25.26 1.06
C VAL A 138 2.38 23.76 1.25
N VAL A 139 2.79 23.24 2.42
CA VAL A 139 2.78 21.80 2.72
C VAL A 139 1.36 21.25 2.59
N ARG A 140 0.36 21.89 3.21
CA ARG A 140 -1.03 21.47 3.14
C ARG A 140 -1.57 21.43 1.71
N ARG A 141 -1.17 22.37 0.88
CA ARG A 141 -1.58 22.40 -0.53
C ARG A 141 -0.93 21.29 -1.34
N VAL A 142 0.35 21.04 -1.14
CA VAL A 142 1.04 19.92 -1.81
C VAL A 142 0.46 18.60 -1.35
N ASP A 143 0.22 18.41 -0.05
CA ASP A 143 -0.37 17.19 0.50
C ASP A 143 -1.78 16.90 -0.06
N GLY A 144 -2.57 17.95 -0.31
CA GLY A 144 -3.91 17.81 -0.90
C GLY A 144 -3.93 17.28 -2.35
N ILE A 145 -2.81 17.29 -3.05
CA ILE A 145 -2.68 16.80 -4.42
C ILE A 145 -1.74 15.60 -4.55
N LYS A 146 -1.04 15.23 -3.48
CA LYS A 146 -0.11 14.10 -3.45
C LYS A 146 -0.78 12.78 -3.81
N GLU A 147 -1.97 12.50 -3.29
CA GLU A 147 -2.69 11.24 -3.54
C GLU A 147 -2.98 11.01 -5.02
N GLU A 148 -3.13 12.08 -5.81
CA GLU A 148 -3.40 12.00 -7.23
C GLU A 148 -2.13 11.94 -8.08
N LEU A 149 -1.04 12.56 -7.63
CA LEU A 149 0.17 12.76 -8.42
C LEU A 149 1.37 11.93 -7.99
N ASP A 150 1.47 11.55 -6.71
CA ASP A 150 2.51 10.65 -6.25
C ASP A 150 2.28 9.24 -6.81
N ALA A 151 3.33 8.65 -7.32
CA ALA A 151 3.32 7.28 -7.80
C ALA A 151 4.36 6.47 -7.04
N PRO A 152 3.96 5.41 -6.31
CA PRO A 152 4.92 4.57 -5.61
C PRO A 152 5.85 3.87 -6.59
N GLY A 153 7.08 3.63 -6.16
CA GLY A 153 8.04 2.84 -6.94
C GLY A 153 7.56 1.41 -7.11
N ILE A 154 7.80 0.85 -8.29
CA ILE A 154 7.53 -0.57 -8.57
C ILE A 154 8.76 -1.36 -8.15
N PRO A 155 8.66 -2.26 -7.15
CA PRO A 155 9.78 -3.06 -6.71
C PRO A 155 10.24 -4.05 -7.79
N ALA A 156 11.52 -4.34 -7.79
CA ALA A 156 12.07 -5.40 -8.61
C ALA A 156 11.55 -6.77 -8.17
N ARG A 157 11.45 -7.69 -9.13
CA ARG A 157 11.17 -9.11 -8.91
C ARG A 157 12.30 -9.94 -9.47
N TYR A 158 12.48 -11.14 -8.95
CA TYR A 158 13.46 -12.05 -9.49
C TYR A 158 12.82 -12.98 -10.54
N ASP A 159 13.26 -12.89 -11.78
CA ASP A 159 12.88 -13.84 -12.83
C ASP A 159 13.77 -15.08 -12.74
N PHE A 160 13.20 -16.19 -12.29
CA PHE A 160 13.93 -17.47 -12.13
C PHE A 160 14.31 -18.13 -13.44
N ARG A 161 13.68 -17.77 -14.57
CA ARG A 161 14.02 -18.27 -15.91
C ARG A 161 15.20 -17.50 -16.48
N ALA A 162 15.12 -16.18 -16.40
CA ALA A 162 16.20 -15.30 -16.85
C ALA A 162 17.38 -15.27 -15.85
N LYS A 163 17.17 -15.72 -14.60
CA LYS A 163 18.11 -15.61 -13.47
C LYS A 163 18.58 -14.17 -13.24
N ALA A 164 17.67 -13.25 -13.33
CA ALA A 164 17.94 -11.83 -13.26
C ALA A 164 16.82 -11.06 -12.54
N ALA A 165 17.15 -9.89 -12.03
CA ALA A 165 16.17 -8.95 -11.50
C ALA A 165 15.45 -8.23 -12.65
N VAL A 166 14.13 -8.07 -12.56
CA VAL A 166 13.30 -7.43 -13.58
C VAL A 166 12.29 -6.46 -12.96
N GLY A 167 11.86 -5.48 -13.75
CA GLY A 167 10.65 -4.70 -13.51
C GLY A 167 10.74 -3.58 -12.48
N HIS A 168 11.92 -3.22 -11.98
CA HIS A 168 12.06 -2.08 -11.07
C HIS A 168 11.81 -0.75 -11.80
N ARG A 169 10.98 0.09 -11.22
CA ARG A 169 10.81 1.50 -11.61
C ARG A 169 10.78 2.39 -10.38
N ASN A 170 11.46 3.54 -10.48
CA ASN A 170 11.34 4.57 -9.45
C ASN A 170 9.91 5.10 -9.41
N GLY A 171 9.45 5.39 -8.23
CA GLY A 171 8.29 6.20 -7.99
C GLY A 171 8.60 7.67 -8.17
N ARG A 172 7.58 8.49 -8.10
CA ARG A 172 7.68 9.94 -8.04
C ARG A 172 6.91 10.48 -6.85
N ALA A 173 7.43 11.49 -6.20
CA ALA A 173 6.76 12.16 -5.11
C ALA A 173 6.95 13.67 -5.22
N LEU A 174 5.92 14.42 -4.85
CA LEU A 174 6.00 15.86 -4.77
C LEU A 174 6.82 16.27 -3.55
N ASP A 175 7.78 17.18 -3.75
CA ASP A 175 8.62 17.72 -2.69
C ASP A 175 8.05 19.03 -2.14
N ALA A 176 7.27 18.94 -1.08
CA ALA A 176 6.66 20.11 -0.43
C ALA A 176 7.71 21.05 0.18
N TYR A 177 8.80 20.50 0.69
CA TYR A 177 9.89 21.31 1.26
C TYR A 177 10.73 21.95 0.17
N GLY A 178 11.00 21.25 -0.92
CA GLY A 178 11.60 21.85 -2.10
C GLY A 178 10.77 22.99 -2.69
N ALA A 179 9.44 22.90 -2.62
CA ALA A 179 8.55 24.01 -3.00
C ALA A 179 8.72 25.25 -2.11
N LEU A 180 9.01 25.08 -0.80
CA LEU A 180 9.34 26.17 0.10
C LEU A 180 10.67 26.85 -0.30
N ASP A 181 11.68 26.09 -0.68
CA ASP A 181 12.95 26.64 -1.16
C ASP A 181 12.76 27.46 -2.45
N VAL A 182 11.89 26.98 -3.34
CA VAL A 182 11.51 27.72 -4.56
C VAL A 182 10.78 29.02 -4.20
N LEU A 183 9.83 28.97 -3.28
CA LEU A 183 9.10 30.14 -2.81
C LEU A 183 10.04 31.14 -2.13
N GLU A 184 10.96 30.70 -1.27
CA GLU A 184 11.95 31.56 -0.63
C GLU A 184 12.80 32.30 -1.65
N ARG A 185 13.30 31.59 -2.65
CA ARG A 185 14.08 32.16 -3.75
C ARG A 185 13.25 33.18 -4.54
N LEU A 186 11.99 32.86 -4.86
CA LEU A 186 11.07 33.76 -5.56
C LEU A 186 10.81 35.05 -4.78
N VAL A 187 10.63 34.96 -3.46
CA VAL A 187 10.45 36.16 -2.61
C VAL A 187 11.72 37.02 -2.60
N ARG A 188 12.88 36.40 -2.58
CA ARG A 188 14.17 37.08 -2.51
C ARG A 188 14.59 37.72 -3.84
N GLU A 189 14.44 36.98 -4.93
CA GLU A 189 15.01 37.35 -6.25
C GLU A 189 13.97 37.93 -7.23
N GLY A 190 12.70 37.75 -6.90
CA GLY A 190 11.59 38.02 -7.80
C GLY A 190 11.20 36.78 -8.62
N GLY A 191 10.07 36.87 -9.29
CA GLY A 191 9.53 35.79 -10.10
C GLY A 191 7.99 35.71 -10.01
N SER A 192 7.39 34.87 -10.84
CA SER A 192 5.94 34.74 -10.93
C SER A 192 5.46 33.28 -10.84
N VAL A 193 6.35 32.31 -10.75
CA VAL A 193 6.01 30.88 -10.74
C VAL A 193 6.70 30.18 -9.58
N VAL A 194 5.92 29.50 -8.74
CA VAL A 194 6.38 28.54 -7.75
C VAL A 194 6.15 27.15 -8.33
N GLU A 195 7.19 26.56 -8.84
CA GLU A 195 7.16 25.21 -9.38
C GLU A 195 7.45 24.20 -8.27
N VAL A 196 6.52 23.26 -8.02
CA VAL A 196 6.71 22.21 -7.01
C VAL A 196 7.65 21.16 -7.59
N PRO A 197 8.82 20.92 -6.98
CA PRO A 197 9.72 19.90 -7.46
C PRO A 197 9.12 18.50 -7.33
N VAL A 198 9.46 17.64 -8.29
CA VAL A 198 9.15 16.20 -8.27
C VAL A 198 10.45 15.46 -8.02
N VAL A 199 10.46 14.60 -7.02
CA VAL A 199 11.61 13.76 -6.70
C VAL A 199 11.34 12.31 -7.07
N GLU A 200 12.34 11.63 -7.59
CA GLU A 200 12.29 10.18 -7.82
C GLU A 200 12.51 9.45 -6.51
N VAL A 201 11.60 8.50 -6.20
CA VAL A 201 11.66 7.67 -5.00
C VAL A 201 11.92 6.23 -5.43
N PRO A 202 13.14 5.72 -5.30
CA PRO A 202 13.42 4.33 -5.64
C PRO A 202 12.65 3.39 -4.71
N PRO A 203 12.13 2.24 -5.21
CA PRO A 203 11.55 1.22 -4.35
C PRO A 203 12.64 0.61 -3.46
N VAL A 204 12.24 0.09 -2.30
CA VAL A 204 13.20 -0.55 -1.37
C VAL A 204 13.88 -1.76 -2.02
N VAL A 205 13.13 -2.54 -2.81
CA VAL A 205 13.66 -3.67 -3.57
C VAL A 205 14.02 -3.21 -4.97
N THR A 206 15.29 -2.87 -5.18
CA THR A 206 15.85 -2.51 -6.49
C THR A 206 16.48 -3.72 -7.18
N ALA A 207 16.85 -3.62 -8.45
CA ALA A 207 17.60 -4.66 -9.16
C ALA A 207 18.94 -4.98 -8.46
N GLY A 208 19.70 -3.94 -8.08
CA GLY A 208 20.95 -4.12 -7.36
C GLY A 208 20.81 -4.71 -5.95
N PHE A 209 19.63 -4.55 -5.31
CA PHE A 209 19.32 -5.28 -4.08
C PHE A 209 19.21 -6.79 -4.36
N LEU A 210 18.45 -7.17 -5.40
CA LEU A 210 18.23 -8.57 -5.75
C LEU A 210 19.50 -9.30 -6.22
N GLU A 211 20.42 -8.62 -6.90
CA GLU A 211 21.70 -9.18 -7.32
C GLU A 211 22.59 -9.61 -6.14
N ARG A 212 22.40 -9.02 -4.97
CA ARG A 212 23.14 -9.32 -3.74
C ARG A 212 22.39 -10.25 -2.79
N LEU A 213 21.13 -10.58 -3.12
CA LEU A 213 20.27 -11.37 -2.26
C LEU A 213 20.64 -12.86 -2.32
N ASP A 214 20.95 -13.45 -1.18
CA ASP A 214 21.18 -14.89 -1.07
C ASP A 214 19.82 -15.64 -1.00
N MET A 215 19.57 -16.48 -1.98
CA MET A 215 18.38 -17.32 -2.13
C MET A 215 18.74 -18.80 -2.18
N SER A 216 19.91 -19.18 -1.65
CA SER A 216 20.46 -20.54 -1.79
C SER A 216 19.70 -21.60 -0.98
N GLN A 217 18.97 -21.19 0.05
CA GLN A 217 18.26 -22.10 0.94
C GLN A 217 16.75 -22.10 0.69
N ARG A 218 16.18 -23.31 0.63
CA ARG A 218 14.73 -23.49 0.58
C ARG A 218 14.17 -23.50 2.01
N VAL A 219 13.55 -22.39 2.41
CA VAL A 219 12.94 -22.18 3.72
C VAL A 219 11.65 -22.96 3.87
N GLY A 220 10.79 -22.94 2.83
CA GLY A 220 9.53 -23.65 2.78
C GLY A 220 9.20 -24.15 1.39
N HIS A 221 8.35 -25.16 1.32
CA HIS A 221 7.94 -25.77 0.05
C HIS A 221 6.63 -26.53 0.21
N TYR A 222 5.77 -26.39 -0.80
CA TYR A 222 4.58 -27.23 -0.94
C TYR A 222 4.15 -27.33 -2.39
N GLU A 223 3.46 -28.45 -2.73
CA GLU A 223 2.95 -28.67 -4.07
C GLU A 223 1.53 -29.22 -4.04
N THR A 224 0.73 -28.86 -5.04
CA THR A 224 -0.60 -29.43 -5.26
C THR A 224 -0.81 -29.73 -6.72
N ARG A 225 -1.74 -30.67 -7.00
CA ARG A 225 -2.04 -31.13 -8.36
C ARG A 225 -3.41 -30.69 -8.82
N PHE A 226 -3.58 -30.47 -10.12
CA PHE A 226 -4.84 -30.07 -10.75
C PHE A 226 -4.96 -30.65 -12.15
N GLY A 227 -6.21 -30.74 -12.66
CA GLY A 227 -6.45 -31.08 -14.06
C GLY A 227 -6.06 -29.91 -14.98
N TYR A 228 -5.41 -30.18 -16.11
CA TYR A 228 -4.89 -29.13 -16.99
C TYR A 228 -5.27 -29.31 -18.47
N LEU A 229 -5.99 -30.39 -18.82
CA LEU A 229 -6.43 -30.69 -20.19
C LEU A 229 -7.96 -30.63 -20.32
N GLY A 230 -8.44 -30.46 -21.56
CA GLY A 230 -9.87 -30.45 -21.88
C GLY A 230 -10.62 -29.37 -21.09
N GLY A 231 -11.73 -29.72 -20.49
CA GLY A 231 -12.58 -28.80 -19.70
C GLY A 231 -11.91 -28.18 -18.45
N GLN A 232 -10.64 -28.52 -18.16
CA GLN A 232 -9.84 -27.93 -17.07
C GLN A 232 -8.81 -26.90 -17.56
N ALA A 233 -8.71 -26.67 -18.87
CA ALA A 233 -7.67 -25.79 -19.45
C ALA A 233 -7.78 -24.35 -18.96
N ASP A 234 -8.98 -23.78 -18.86
CA ASP A 234 -9.19 -22.40 -18.40
C ASP A 234 -8.87 -22.24 -16.90
N ARG A 235 -9.22 -23.25 -16.10
CA ARG A 235 -8.82 -23.29 -14.70
C ARG A 235 -7.29 -23.40 -14.54
N ALA A 236 -6.64 -24.19 -15.36
CA ALA A 236 -5.19 -24.32 -15.39
C ALA A 236 -4.52 -23.01 -15.78
N HIS A 237 -5.08 -22.29 -16.77
CA HIS A 237 -4.64 -20.97 -17.17
C HIS A 237 -4.74 -19.98 -15.99
N ASN A 238 -5.86 -19.95 -15.26
CA ASN A 238 -6.04 -19.07 -14.09
C ASN A 238 -5.00 -19.37 -12.98
N ILE A 239 -4.74 -20.66 -12.73
CA ILE A 239 -3.70 -21.07 -11.77
C ILE A 239 -2.33 -20.54 -12.19
N ALA A 240 -1.96 -20.72 -13.46
CA ALA A 240 -0.68 -20.22 -13.98
C ALA A 240 -0.59 -18.69 -13.92
N THR A 241 -1.66 -17.99 -14.28
CA THR A 241 -1.75 -16.53 -14.22
C THR A 241 -1.58 -16.00 -12.80
N ALA A 242 -2.31 -16.54 -11.82
CA ALA A 242 -2.20 -16.12 -10.43
C ALA A 242 -0.82 -16.45 -9.84
N ALA A 243 -0.28 -17.63 -10.13
CA ALA A 243 1.04 -18.05 -9.66
C ALA A 243 2.16 -17.15 -10.20
N SER A 244 2.12 -16.80 -11.50
CA SER A 244 3.12 -15.93 -12.13
C SER A 244 3.18 -14.52 -11.53
N ARG A 245 2.07 -14.02 -10.96
CA ARG A 245 2.02 -12.72 -10.30
C ARG A 245 2.70 -12.71 -8.93
N LEU A 246 2.88 -13.88 -8.34
CA LEU A 246 3.57 -14.09 -7.06
C LEU A 246 5.03 -14.54 -7.24
N ASP A 247 5.38 -14.99 -8.44
CA ASP A 247 6.74 -15.47 -8.75
C ASP A 247 7.77 -14.34 -8.66
N GLY A 248 8.90 -14.60 -8.00
CA GLY A 248 9.95 -13.62 -7.78
C GLY A 248 9.61 -12.50 -6.79
N TRP A 249 8.50 -12.60 -6.05
CA TRP A 249 8.12 -11.59 -5.06
C TRP A 249 9.03 -11.67 -3.83
N VAL A 250 9.55 -10.51 -3.41
CA VAL A 250 10.43 -10.39 -2.24
C VAL A 250 9.63 -9.91 -1.04
N LEU A 251 9.76 -10.60 0.10
CA LEU A 251 9.28 -10.15 1.38
C LEU A 251 10.46 -9.75 2.27
N LEU A 252 10.57 -8.47 2.57
CA LEU A 252 11.56 -7.95 3.51
C LEU A 252 11.23 -8.37 4.96
N PRO A 253 12.19 -8.33 5.89
CA PRO A 253 11.94 -8.56 7.31
C PRO A 253 10.75 -7.76 7.83
N GLY A 254 9.79 -8.43 8.48
CA GLY A 254 8.56 -7.84 9.02
C GLY A 254 7.50 -7.48 7.98
N GLN A 255 7.80 -7.53 6.70
CA GLN A 255 6.84 -7.18 5.63
C GLN A 255 5.71 -8.20 5.52
N VAL A 256 4.50 -7.69 5.25
CA VAL A 256 3.32 -8.49 4.98
C VAL A 256 3.03 -8.45 3.48
N VAL A 257 2.77 -9.62 2.88
CA VAL A 257 2.22 -9.73 1.53
C VAL A 257 0.74 -10.07 1.61
N SER A 258 -0.08 -9.37 0.83
CA SER A 258 -1.48 -9.68 0.56
C SER A 258 -1.57 -10.43 -0.77
N PHE A 259 -2.20 -11.60 -0.77
CA PHE A 259 -2.44 -12.37 -1.98
C PHE A 259 -3.31 -11.58 -2.97
N ASN A 260 -4.37 -10.93 -2.47
CA ASN A 260 -5.27 -10.17 -3.31
C ASN A 260 -4.59 -8.97 -3.97
N GLN A 261 -3.74 -8.25 -3.23
CA GLN A 261 -2.96 -7.14 -3.79
C GLN A 261 -1.92 -7.64 -4.81
N ALA A 262 -1.22 -8.73 -4.51
CA ALA A 262 -0.18 -9.26 -5.39
C ALA A 262 -0.75 -9.85 -6.69
N VAL A 263 -1.88 -10.54 -6.60
CA VAL A 263 -2.55 -11.17 -7.75
C VAL A 263 -3.44 -10.18 -8.51
N GLY A 264 -3.98 -9.16 -7.83
CA GLY A 264 -4.90 -8.18 -8.41
C GLY A 264 -6.29 -8.75 -8.70
N HIS A 265 -7.14 -7.91 -9.31
CA HIS A 265 -8.52 -8.28 -9.63
C HIS A 265 -8.59 -9.43 -10.64
N ARG A 266 -9.47 -10.42 -10.34
CA ARG A 266 -9.69 -11.60 -11.20
C ARG A 266 -10.75 -11.30 -12.25
N THR A 267 -10.39 -10.49 -13.24
CA THR A 267 -11.28 -10.10 -14.35
C THR A 267 -10.74 -10.62 -15.68
N LEU A 268 -11.57 -10.60 -16.72
CA LEU A 268 -11.18 -10.99 -18.07
C LEU A 268 -10.09 -10.06 -18.61
N GLU A 269 -10.21 -8.75 -18.32
CA GLU A 269 -9.23 -7.72 -18.72
C GLU A 269 -7.86 -7.97 -18.10
N ASN A 270 -7.84 -8.53 -16.90
CA ASN A 270 -6.62 -8.93 -16.20
C ASN A 270 -6.10 -10.32 -16.61
N GLY A 271 -6.64 -10.90 -17.68
CA GLY A 271 -6.18 -12.16 -18.27
C GLY A 271 -6.68 -13.42 -17.57
N PHE A 272 -7.66 -13.32 -16.67
CA PHE A 272 -8.32 -14.49 -16.11
C PHE A 272 -9.43 -14.98 -17.04
N ARG A 273 -9.82 -16.24 -16.87
CA ARG A 273 -10.85 -16.92 -17.65
C ARG A 273 -11.96 -17.43 -16.75
N LYS A 274 -13.12 -17.72 -17.34
CA LYS A 274 -14.20 -18.42 -16.65
C LYS A 274 -13.74 -19.81 -16.24
N GLY A 275 -14.11 -20.22 -15.04
CA GLY A 275 -13.78 -21.55 -14.51
C GLY A 275 -14.68 -21.90 -13.34
N TRP A 276 -14.67 -23.16 -12.95
CA TRP A 276 -15.45 -23.62 -11.81
C TRP A 276 -14.82 -23.18 -10.49
N GLU A 277 -15.63 -22.61 -9.63
CA GLU A 277 -15.27 -22.19 -8.27
C GLU A 277 -16.29 -22.65 -7.23
N ILE A 278 -15.89 -22.64 -5.96
CA ILE A 278 -16.78 -22.95 -4.83
C ILE A 278 -17.33 -21.63 -4.29
N PHE A 279 -18.65 -21.42 -4.43
CA PHE A 279 -19.33 -20.26 -3.87
C PHE A 279 -20.48 -20.73 -2.95
N LYS A 280 -20.45 -20.33 -1.68
CA LYS A 280 -21.45 -20.73 -0.65
C LYS A 280 -21.70 -22.25 -0.60
N GLY A 281 -20.64 -23.05 -0.80
CA GLY A 281 -20.73 -24.51 -0.77
C GLY A 281 -21.21 -25.16 -2.08
N GLU A 282 -21.60 -24.39 -3.09
CA GLU A 282 -21.99 -24.89 -4.43
C GLU A 282 -20.85 -24.66 -5.44
N MET A 283 -20.81 -25.52 -6.47
CA MET A 283 -19.94 -25.32 -7.63
C MET A 283 -20.64 -24.39 -8.61
N VAL A 284 -20.03 -23.22 -8.87
CA VAL A 284 -20.54 -22.22 -9.82
C VAL A 284 -19.46 -21.89 -10.84
N GLU A 285 -19.86 -21.38 -11.99
CA GLU A 285 -18.94 -20.83 -12.97
C GLU A 285 -18.68 -19.36 -12.62
N GLY A 286 -17.41 -19.00 -12.46
CA GLY A 286 -16.95 -17.64 -12.15
C GLY A 286 -15.63 -17.33 -12.82
N VAL A 287 -15.22 -16.04 -12.86
CA VAL A 287 -13.91 -15.64 -13.40
C VAL A 287 -12.83 -15.84 -12.34
N GLY A 288 -11.72 -16.51 -12.70
CA GLY A 288 -10.61 -16.74 -11.78
C GLY A 288 -10.68 -18.06 -11.01
N GLY A 289 -11.59 -18.99 -11.39
CA GLY A 289 -11.65 -20.34 -10.79
C GLY A 289 -10.28 -21.02 -10.80
N GLY A 290 -9.82 -21.47 -9.62
CA GLY A 290 -8.50 -22.06 -9.39
C GLY A 290 -7.56 -21.20 -8.53
N THR A 291 -7.83 -19.93 -8.32
CA THR A 291 -6.96 -19.02 -7.52
C THR A 291 -6.86 -19.42 -6.04
N CYS A 292 -7.92 -19.99 -5.46
CA CYS A 292 -7.85 -20.56 -4.10
C CYS A 292 -6.85 -21.72 -3.99
N GLN A 293 -6.62 -22.50 -5.05
CA GLN A 293 -5.59 -23.53 -5.03
C GLN A 293 -4.18 -22.92 -5.00
N VAL A 294 -3.97 -21.81 -5.73
CA VAL A 294 -2.70 -21.05 -5.68
C VAL A 294 -2.48 -20.51 -4.27
N ALA A 295 -3.49 -19.88 -3.66
CA ALA A 295 -3.43 -19.36 -2.29
C ALA A 295 -3.15 -20.49 -1.27
N SER A 296 -3.83 -21.63 -1.40
CA SER A 296 -3.64 -22.79 -0.52
C SER A 296 -2.21 -23.36 -0.61
N THR A 297 -1.68 -23.46 -1.83
CA THR A 297 -0.31 -23.99 -2.03
C THR A 297 0.73 -23.04 -1.46
N LEU A 298 0.55 -21.71 -1.68
CA LEU A 298 1.40 -20.68 -1.10
C LEU A 298 1.30 -20.69 0.43
N HIS A 299 0.09 -20.74 0.97
CA HIS A 299 -0.14 -20.81 2.42
C HIS A 299 0.61 -22.00 3.03
N ALA A 300 0.44 -23.19 2.46
CA ALA A 300 1.09 -24.39 2.98
C ALA A 300 2.63 -24.29 2.92
N ALA A 301 3.19 -23.79 1.81
CA ALA A 301 4.64 -23.58 1.67
C ALA A 301 5.17 -22.56 2.71
N ALA A 302 4.50 -21.43 2.87
CA ALA A 302 4.87 -20.39 3.83
C ALA A 302 4.69 -20.87 5.28
N TYR A 303 3.56 -21.51 5.58
CA TYR A 303 3.22 -22.04 6.90
C TYR A 303 4.24 -23.08 7.37
N LEU A 304 4.56 -24.05 6.51
CA LEU A 304 5.57 -25.06 6.80
C LEU A 304 7.00 -24.52 6.75
N GLY A 305 7.22 -23.39 6.08
CA GLY A 305 8.48 -22.64 6.08
C GLY A 305 8.71 -21.76 7.30
N GLY A 306 7.72 -21.61 8.18
CA GLY A 306 7.86 -20.79 9.39
C GLY A 306 7.47 -19.33 9.24
N LEU A 307 6.85 -18.91 8.12
CA LEU A 307 6.28 -17.57 7.97
C LEU A 307 5.05 -17.43 8.88
N ASP A 308 4.78 -16.21 9.31
CA ASP A 308 3.57 -15.91 10.08
C ASP A 308 2.37 -15.79 9.15
N VAL A 309 1.23 -16.33 9.59
CA VAL A 309 -0.05 -16.18 8.91
C VAL A 309 -0.83 -15.06 9.60
N VAL A 310 -0.96 -13.92 8.93
CA VAL A 310 -1.65 -12.73 9.48
C VAL A 310 -3.15 -12.82 9.25
N GLU A 311 -3.56 -13.33 8.07
CA GLU A 311 -4.96 -13.53 7.70
C GLU A 311 -5.09 -14.78 6.83
N ARG A 312 -6.03 -15.63 7.15
CA ARG A 312 -6.38 -16.81 6.36
C ARG A 312 -7.76 -17.33 6.75
N SER A 313 -8.54 -17.72 5.78
CA SER A 313 -9.83 -18.40 5.99
C SER A 313 -9.80 -19.79 5.36
N PRO A 314 -10.34 -20.83 6.05
CA PRO A 314 -10.53 -22.15 5.45
C PRO A 314 -11.61 -22.10 4.38
N HIS A 315 -11.68 -23.11 3.51
CA HIS A 315 -12.80 -23.28 2.62
C HIS A 315 -14.08 -23.68 3.37
N SER A 316 -15.22 -23.43 2.73
CA SER A 316 -16.51 -23.90 3.25
C SER A 316 -16.69 -25.43 3.22
N ARG A 317 -15.74 -26.15 2.64
CA ARG A 317 -15.65 -27.61 2.61
C ARG A 317 -14.22 -28.05 2.34
N PRO A 318 -13.80 -29.27 2.76
CA PRO A 318 -12.47 -29.77 2.46
C PRO A 318 -12.17 -29.80 0.96
N SER A 319 -10.98 -29.38 0.58
CA SER A 319 -10.51 -29.35 -0.80
C SER A 319 -9.73 -30.62 -1.11
N GLY A 320 -10.04 -31.29 -2.23
CA GLY A 320 -9.41 -32.57 -2.58
C GLY A 320 -7.98 -32.48 -3.12
N TYR A 321 -7.41 -31.28 -3.19
CA TYR A 321 -6.06 -31.06 -3.72
C TYR A 321 -5.03 -30.73 -2.63
N ILE A 322 -5.46 -30.58 -1.38
CA ILE A 322 -4.56 -30.20 -0.27
C ILE A 322 -5.05 -30.85 1.03
N ASP A 323 -4.11 -31.10 1.95
CA ASP A 323 -4.41 -31.63 3.26
C ASP A 323 -5.31 -30.69 4.06
N ILE A 324 -6.26 -31.28 4.83
CA ILE A 324 -7.20 -30.51 5.63
C ILE A 324 -6.47 -29.63 6.66
N GLY A 325 -6.85 -28.36 6.74
CA GLY A 325 -6.21 -27.39 7.63
C GLY A 325 -5.04 -26.61 6.98
N LEU A 326 -4.58 -27.00 5.78
CA LEU A 326 -3.55 -26.25 5.03
C LEU A 326 -4.12 -25.41 3.88
N ASP A 327 -5.39 -25.54 3.57
CA ASP A 327 -6.06 -24.77 2.54
C ASP A 327 -6.23 -23.29 2.91
N ALA A 328 -6.41 -22.44 1.92
CA ALA A 328 -6.74 -21.03 2.08
C ALA A 328 -7.76 -20.58 1.02
N THR A 329 -8.80 -19.88 1.46
CA THR A 329 -9.78 -19.25 0.60
C THR A 329 -9.37 -17.81 0.31
N VAL A 330 -9.52 -17.39 -0.94
CA VAL A 330 -9.38 -16.00 -1.36
C VAL A 330 -10.57 -15.59 -2.22
N VAL A 331 -11.12 -14.41 -1.91
CA VAL A 331 -12.20 -13.78 -2.67
C VAL A 331 -11.80 -12.33 -2.87
N ASP A 332 -11.88 -11.87 -4.11
CA ASP A 332 -11.48 -10.52 -4.46
C ASP A 332 -12.25 -9.46 -3.64
N GLY A 333 -11.51 -8.59 -2.95
CA GLY A 333 -12.05 -7.54 -2.10
C GLY A 333 -12.73 -7.99 -0.79
N LEU A 334 -12.83 -9.32 -0.50
CA LEU A 334 -13.60 -9.83 0.65
C LEU A 334 -12.79 -10.74 1.57
N VAL A 335 -12.05 -11.71 1.04
CA VAL A 335 -11.29 -12.69 1.81
C VAL A 335 -9.88 -12.76 1.29
N ASP A 336 -8.90 -12.61 2.14
CA ASP A 336 -7.49 -12.55 1.75
C ASP A 336 -6.64 -13.61 2.45
N LEU A 337 -5.47 -13.87 1.87
CA LEU A 337 -4.36 -14.56 2.51
C LEU A 337 -3.24 -13.52 2.71
N LYS A 338 -2.90 -13.25 3.97
CA LYS A 338 -1.80 -12.35 4.32
C LYS A 338 -0.72 -13.11 5.08
N LEU A 339 0.49 -13.02 4.57
CA LEU A 339 1.67 -13.69 5.13
C LEU A 339 2.71 -12.64 5.51
N ARG A 340 3.36 -12.82 6.66
CA ARG A 340 4.45 -11.96 7.13
C ARG A 340 5.75 -12.73 7.19
N ASN A 341 6.84 -12.10 6.75
CA ASN A 341 8.19 -12.59 6.97
C ASN A 341 8.64 -12.26 8.41
N PRO A 342 8.72 -13.25 9.33
CA PRO A 342 9.17 -13.01 10.71
C PRO A 342 10.71 -13.03 10.85
N PHE A 343 11.43 -13.37 9.79
CA PHE A 343 12.87 -13.53 9.84
C PHE A 343 13.59 -12.19 9.74
N THR A 344 14.87 -12.18 10.13
CA THR A 344 15.74 -11.00 10.06
C THR A 344 16.35 -10.79 8.67
N PHE A 345 16.04 -11.66 7.72
CA PHE A 345 16.51 -11.63 6.33
C PHE A 345 15.34 -11.68 5.36
N PRO A 346 15.50 -11.15 4.14
CA PRO A 346 14.49 -11.21 3.10
C PRO A 346 14.25 -12.65 2.62
N VAL A 347 13.01 -12.94 2.21
CA VAL A 347 12.66 -14.18 1.52
C VAL A 347 12.05 -13.90 0.17
N VAL A 348 12.20 -14.83 -0.77
CA VAL A 348 11.67 -14.74 -2.13
C VAL A 348 10.69 -15.87 -2.37
N LEU A 349 9.52 -15.54 -2.91
CA LEU A 349 8.54 -16.51 -3.35
C LEU A 349 8.89 -16.99 -4.75
N ARG A 350 8.95 -18.28 -4.93
CA ARG A 350 9.11 -18.92 -6.23
C ARG A 350 7.92 -19.80 -6.52
N SER A 351 7.33 -19.64 -7.69
CA SER A 351 6.25 -20.51 -8.16
C SER A 351 6.64 -21.25 -9.43
N VAL A 352 6.28 -22.52 -9.50
CA VAL A 352 6.45 -23.34 -10.71
C VAL A 352 5.13 -24.01 -11.03
N VAL A 353 4.65 -23.80 -12.25
CA VAL A 353 3.43 -24.47 -12.76
C VAL A 353 3.84 -25.29 -13.99
N ASP A 354 3.71 -26.61 -13.87
CA ASP A 354 4.02 -27.55 -14.95
C ASP A 354 3.06 -28.75 -14.93
N LYS A 355 2.51 -29.10 -16.10
CA LYS A 355 1.73 -30.32 -16.36
C LYS A 355 0.74 -30.72 -15.25
N GLY A 356 -0.06 -29.74 -14.78
CA GLY A 356 -1.07 -29.98 -13.76
C GLY A 356 -0.57 -30.03 -12.32
N GLN A 357 0.64 -29.55 -12.08
CA GLN A 357 1.22 -29.36 -10.77
C GLN A 357 1.56 -27.88 -10.54
N ILE A 358 1.27 -27.37 -9.36
CA ILE A 358 1.76 -26.07 -8.88
C ILE A 358 2.59 -26.31 -7.64
N THR A 359 3.77 -25.70 -7.62
CA THR A 359 4.72 -25.74 -6.52
C THR A 359 5.02 -24.32 -6.08
N PHE A 360 4.98 -24.07 -4.77
CA PHE A 360 5.56 -22.87 -4.17
C PHE A 360 6.78 -23.22 -3.34
N GLU A 361 7.83 -22.42 -3.48
CA GLU A 361 9.00 -22.41 -2.64
C GLU A 361 9.16 -21.03 -2.00
N VAL A 362 9.58 -21.02 -0.75
CA VAL A 362 10.08 -19.82 -0.05
C VAL A 362 11.59 -19.97 0.02
N LEU A 363 12.31 -19.05 -0.60
CA LEU A 363 13.77 -19.08 -0.69
C LEU A 363 14.38 -17.98 0.19
N GLY A 364 15.54 -18.21 0.77
CA GLY A 364 16.26 -17.25 1.59
C GLY A 364 17.71 -17.67 1.83
N GLU A 365 18.45 -16.89 2.61
CA GLU A 365 19.88 -17.15 2.89
C GLU A 365 20.11 -18.34 3.83
N GLN A 366 19.11 -18.68 4.63
CA GLN A 366 19.22 -19.79 5.58
C GLN A 366 17.85 -20.38 5.91
N ARG A 367 17.84 -21.58 6.46
CA ARG A 367 16.64 -22.21 7.01
C ARG A 367 16.65 -22.05 8.53
N PRO A 368 15.94 -21.04 9.08
CA PRO A 368 16.06 -20.67 10.50
C PRO A 368 15.31 -21.59 11.43
N VAL A 369 14.25 -22.26 10.93
CA VAL A 369 13.36 -23.09 11.74
C VAL A 369 13.05 -24.42 11.07
N ARG A 370 12.69 -25.42 11.88
CA ARG A 370 12.01 -26.65 11.44
C ARG A 370 10.57 -26.59 11.92
N VAL A 371 9.63 -26.89 11.03
CA VAL A 371 8.20 -26.84 11.33
C VAL A 371 7.60 -28.23 11.22
N THR A 372 6.90 -28.67 12.25
CA THR A 372 6.04 -29.85 12.23
C THR A 372 4.58 -29.41 12.29
N PHE A 373 3.78 -29.90 11.37
CA PHE A 373 2.33 -29.68 11.36
C PHE A 373 1.59 -30.98 11.68
N ARG A 374 0.53 -30.88 12.51
CA ARG A 374 -0.39 -31.94 12.79
C ARG A 374 -1.82 -31.41 12.70
N GLY A 375 -2.64 -32.02 11.87
CA GLY A 375 -4.06 -31.77 11.74
C GLY A 375 -4.86 -32.99 12.18
N ASP A 376 -5.65 -32.85 13.25
CA ASP A 376 -6.50 -33.92 13.78
C ASP A 376 -7.97 -33.55 13.53
N VAL A 377 -8.76 -34.43 12.93
CA VAL A 377 -10.21 -34.29 12.88
C VAL A 377 -10.78 -34.62 14.26
N VAL A 378 -11.25 -33.61 14.97
CA VAL A 378 -11.77 -33.72 16.34
C VAL A 378 -13.29 -33.72 16.42
N GLY A 379 -13.97 -33.48 15.30
CA GLY A 379 -15.43 -33.51 15.23
C GLY A 379 -15.91 -33.67 13.78
N THR A 380 -17.06 -34.32 13.62
CA THR A 380 -17.74 -34.47 12.35
C THR A 380 -19.18 -34.05 12.49
N GLN A 381 -19.76 -33.49 11.42
CA GLN A 381 -21.17 -33.10 11.36
C GLN A 381 -21.82 -33.74 10.11
N ARG A 382 -22.98 -34.30 10.30
CA ARG A 382 -23.74 -34.91 9.22
C ARG A 382 -24.29 -33.83 8.27
N TYR A 383 -24.34 -34.12 6.98
CA TYR A 383 -25.00 -33.26 6.01
C TYR A 383 -26.48 -33.54 5.91
N LYS A 384 -27.23 -32.54 5.42
CA LYS A 384 -28.68 -32.65 5.12
C LYS A 384 -28.88 -32.87 3.64
N ARG A 385 -30.01 -33.50 3.28
CA ARG A 385 -30.47 -33.61 1.92
C ARG A 385 -31.52 -32.54 1.62
N LYS A 386 -31.44 -31.95 0.43
CA LYS A 386 -32.45 -31.07 -0.15
C LYS A 386 -32.92 -31.67 -1.46
N VAL A 387 -34.23 -31.78 -1.63
CA VAL A 387 -34.85 -32.24 -2.85
C VAL A 387 -35.50 -31.05 -3.54
N GLN A 388 -35.31 -30.95 -4.84
CA GLN A 388 -35.88 -29.90 -5.69
C GLN A 388 -36.61 -30.54 -6.83
N GLU A 389 -37.89 -30.22 -6.98
CA GLU A 389 -38.68 -30.68 -8.13
C GLU A 389 -38.21 -30.01 -9.42
N ALA A 390 -38.16 -30.80 -10.49
CA ALA A 390 -37.74 -30.37 -11.81
C ALA A 390 -38.72 -30.96 -12.84
N ALA A 391 -39.66 -30.17 -13.33
CA ALA A 391 -40.73 -30.58 -14.22
C ALA A 391 -40.25 -31.17 -15.57
N TRP A 392 -38.99 -30.97 -15.92
CA TRP A 392 -38.39 -31.53 -17.13
C TRP A 392 -37.87 -32.97 -16.95
N LEU A 393 -37.84 -33.48 -15.71
CA LEU A 393 -37.42 -34.84 -15.43
C LEU A 393 -38.62 -35.78 -15.59
N THR A 394 -38.37 -36.90 -16.28
CA THR A 394 -39.35 -37.98 -16.44
C THR A 394 -39.37 -38.86 -15.19
N GLU A 395 -40.52 -39.49 -14.94
CA GLU A 395 -40.73 -40.44 -13.83
C GLU A 395 -39.63 -41.53 -13.81
N GLY A 396 -39.13 -41.85 -12.63
CA GLY A 396 -38.06 -42.84 -12.44
C GLY A 396 -36.64 -42.33 -12.73
N ARG A 397 -36.47 -41.06 -13.12
CA ARG A 397 -35.13 -40.42 -13.28
C ARG A 397 -34.88 -39.39 -12.21
N VAL A 398 -33.75 -39.48 -11.55
CA VAL A 398 -33.28 -38.48 -10.58
C VAL A 398 -31.86 -37.98 -10.93
N VAL A 399 -31.60 -36.70 -10.75
CA VAL A 399 -30.31 -36.11 -11.01
C VAL A 399 -29.72 -35.59 -9.70
N ARG A 400 -28.54 -36.11 -9.32
CA ARG A 400 -27.82 -35.55 -8.19
C ARG A 400 -27.06 -34.31 -8.62
N LYS A 401 -27.64 -33.13 -8.36
CA LYS A 401 -27.05 -31.82 -8.66
C LYS A 401 -25.80 -31.56 -7.80
N GLN A 402 -25.86 -31.95 -6.52
CA GLN A 402 -24.75 -31.76 -5.59
C GLN A 402 -24.60 -32.95 -4.65
N ARG A 403 -23.36 -33.42 -4.49
CA ARG A 403 -23.03 -34.47 -3.52
C ARG A 403 -22.94 -33.89 -2.12
N GLY A 404 -23.56 -34.52 -1.13
CA GLY A 404 -23.38 -34.20 0.29
C GLY A 404 -21.94 -34.49 0.75
N ILE A 405 -21.40 -33.63 1.60
CA ILE A 405 -20.10 -33.81 2.25
C ILE A 405 -20.30 -33.59 3.75
N ARG A 406 -19.79 -34.51 4.59
CA ARG A 406 -19.76 -34.32 6.04
C ARG A 406 -18.98 -33.05 6.40
N GLY A 407 -19.39 -32.30 7.40
CA GLY A 407 -18.65 -31.22 8.01
C GLY A 407 -17.56 -31.78 8.93
N TYR A 408 -16.51 -31.00 9.13
CA TYR A 408 -15.37 -31.38 9.94
C TYR A 408 -14.94 -30.22 10.84
N THR A 409 -14.55 -30.55 12.08
CA THR A 409 -13.78 -29.66 12.94
C THR A 409 -12.37 -30.21 13.06
N VAL A 410 -11.38 -29.41 12.66
CA VAL A 410 -9.98 -29.80 12.63
C VAL A 410 -9.19 -29.00 13.64
N ARG A 411 -8.53 -29.69 14.56
CA ARG A 411 -7.54 -29.11 15.45
C ARG A 411 -6.19 -29.15 14.75
N LYS A 412 -5.55 -27.99 14.61
CA LYS A 412 -4.24 -27.84 14.00
C LYS A 412 -3.23 -27.50 15.05
N VAL A 413 -2.12 -28.22 15.06
CA VAL A 413 -0.98 -27.92 15.90
C VAL A 413 0.24 -27.74 15.01
N ARG A 414 0.84 -26.55 15.09
CA ARG A 414 2.09 -26.19 14.42
C ARG A 414 3.17 -26.03 15.46
N LEU A 415 4.19 -26.88 15.39
CA LEU A 415 5.35 -26.81 16.24
C LEU A 415 6.51 -26.23 15.46
N ILE A 416 7.02 -25.09 15.87
CA ILE A 416 8.15 -24.39 15.27
C ILE A 416 9.34 -24.52 16.21
N ARG A 417 10.43 -25.13 15.72
CA ARG A 417 11.69 -25.28 16.44
C ARG A 417 12.77 -24.47 15.75
N ASP A 418 13.42 -23.55 16.47
CA ASP A 418 14.58 -22.82 16.01
C ASP A 418 15.88 -23.63 16.08
N ARG A 419 16.97 -23.07 15.57
CA ARG A 419 18.30 -23.71 15.58
C ARG A 419 18.86 -23.87 17.00
N ASP A 420 18.44 -23.03 17.94
CA ASP A 420 18.87 -23.08 19.35
C ASP A 420 18.06 -24.10 20.15
N GLY A 421 17.10 -24.78 19.52
CA GLY A 421 16.26 -25.79 20.13
C GLY A 421 15.03 -25.23 20.86
N ARG A 422 14.80 -23.91 20.82
CA ARG A 422 13.59 -23.31 21.39
C ARG A 422 12.40 -23.72 20.55
N GLN A 423 11.28 -24.00 21.22
CA GLN A 423 10.07 -24.44 20.56
C GLN A 423 8.92 -23.47 20.83
N ARG A 424 8.11 -23.20 19.79
CA ARG A 424 6.85 -22.49 19.87
C ARG A 424 5.76 -23.38 19.29
N GLU A 425 4.68 -23.55 20.05
CA GLU A 425 3.50 -24.29 19.60
C GLU A 425 2.36 -23.32 19.33
N GLU A 426 1.69 -23.50 18.22
CA GLU A 426 0.52 -22.75 17.80
C GLU A 426 -0.62 -23.74 17.59
N GLU A 427 -1.68 -23.61 18.39
CA GLU A 427 -2.91 -24.40 18.21
C GLU A 427 -4.02 -23.53 17.66
N THR A 428 -4.68 -24.00 16.59
CA THR A 428 -5.82 -23.35 15.96
C THR A 428 -6.86 -24.38 15.55
N ARG A 429 -8.10 -23.92 15.26
CA ARG A 429 -9.18 -24.79 14.83
C ARG A 429 -9.81 -24.26 13.56
N ASP A 430 -10.02 -25.16 12.59
CA ASP A 430 -10.78 -24.90 11.38
C ASP A 430 -12.10 -25.64 11.42
N VAL A 431 -13.16 -24.98 10.98
CA VAL A 431 -14.48 -25.58 10.84
C VAL A 431 -14.88 -25.59 9.38
N TYR A 432 -15.14 -26.79 8.87
CA TYR A 432 -15.67 -27.03 7.53
C TYR A 432 -17.13 -27.44 7.68
N PRO A 433 -18.11 -26.57 7.42
CA PRO A 433 -19.51 -26.89 7.56
C PRO A 433 -19.92 -28.02 6.59
N PRO A 434 -20.96 -28.80 6.90
CA PRO A 434 -21.45 -29.82 6.01
C PRO A 434 -22.01 -29.22 4.73
N THR A 435 -21.71 -29.84 3.59
CA THR A 435 -22.28 -29.48 2.28
C THR A 435 -23.58 -30.24 2.07
N VAL A 436 -24.67 -29.53 1.81
CA VAL A 436 -25.98 -30.12 1.58
C VAL A 436 -25.97 -30.99 0.31
N GLU A 437 -26.55 -32.19 0.38
CA GLU A 437 -26.81 -33.02 -0.81
C GLU A 437 -28.04 -32.48 -1.53
N ILE A 438 -27.97 -32.30 -2.86
CA ILE A 438 -29.10 -31.76 -3.64
C ILE A 438 -29.46 -32.74 -4.76
N PHE A 439 -30.71 -33.21 -4.72
CA PHE A 439 -31.32 -33.98 -5.82
C PHE A 439 -32.36 -33.14 -6.56
N LEU A 440 -32.37 -33.28 -7.89
CA LEU A 440 -33.45 -32.84 -8.76
C LEU A 440 -34.29 -34.07 -9.06
N VAL A 441 -35.61 -33.99 -8.83
CA VAL A 441 -36.52 -35.09 -8.95
C VAL A 441 -37.75 -34.67 -9.76
N PRO A 442 -38.50 -35.64 -10.40
CA PRO A 442 -39.79 -35.37 -10.98
C PRO A 442 -40.81 -34.93 -9.92
N PRO A 443 -41.84 -34.14 -10.28
CA PRO A 443 -42.97 -33.84 -9.38
C PRO A 443 -43.61 -35.10 -8.82
N GLY A 444 -43.91 -35.06 -7.51
CA GLY A 444 -44.56 -36.18 -6.83
C GLY A 444 -43.62 -37.31 -6.38
N THR A 445 -42.30 -37.16 -6.51
CA THR A 445 -41.30 -38.10 -5.99
C THR A 445 -41.32 -38.12 -4.46
N ASP A 446 -41.38 -39.30 -3.85
CA ASP A 446 -41.24 -39.50 -2.41
C ASP A 446 -39.75 -39.65 -2.06
N PRO A 447 -39.14 -38.66 -1.38
CA PRO A 447 -37.70 -38.68 -1.11
C PRO A 447 -37.21 -39.83 -0.21
N GLU A 448 -38.08 -40.33 0.68
CA GLU A 448 -37.71 -41.39 1.61
C GLU A 448 -37.74 -42.75 0.92
N ARG A 449 -38.66 -42.93 -0.02
CA ARG A 449 -38.85 -44.20 -0.74
C ARG A 449 -37.99 -44.28 -1.99
N ASP A 450 -37.93 -43.19 -2.78
CA ASP A 450 -37.40 -43.19 -4.14
C ASP A 450 -35.93 -42.76 -4.22
N LEU A 451 -35.35 -42.23 -3.15
CA LEU A 451 -33.92 -41.88 -3.10
C LEU A 451 -33.14 -42.89 -2.22
N PRO A 452 -31.83 -43.06 -2.49
CA PRO A 452 -30.99 -43.90 -1.61
C PRO A 452 -30.94 -43.32 -0.19
N PRO A 453 -30.90 -44.17 0.84
CA PRO A 453 -30.77 -43.68 2.22
C PRO A 453 -29.52 -42.80 2.38
N LEU A 454 -29.58 -41.85 3.30
CA LEU A 454 -28.40 -41.10 3.65
C LEU A 454 -27.30 -42.04 4.22
N PRO A 455 -26.02 -41.88 3.89
CA PRO A 455 -24.95 -42.81 4.33
C PRO A 455 -24.90 -43.04 5.85
N HIS A 456 -25.33 -42.06 6.63
CA HIS A 456 -25.37 -42.17 8.10
C HIS A 456 -26.66 -42.85 8.62
N GLU A 457 -27.67 -43.07 7.77
CA GLU A 457 -28.88 -43.83 8.07
C GLU A 457 -28.69 -45.32 7.73
N ALA A 458 -27.70 -45.58 6.83
CA ALA A 458 -27.33 -46.95 6.46
C ALA A 458 -26.32 -47.60 7.42
N GLU A 459 -25.65 -46.81 8.28
CA GLU A 459 -24.84 -47.31 9.38
C GLU A 459 -25.81 -47.74 10.50
N LYS A 460 -26.19 -49.03 10.55
CA LYS A 460 -26.97 -49.60 11.64
C LYS A 460 -26.26 -49.30 12.98
N ASP A 461 -27.02 -48.83 13.96
CA ASP A 461 -26.59 -48.77 15.35
C ASP A 461 -26.22 -50.19 15.78
N PRO A 462 -24.98 -50.48 16.21
CA PRO A 462 -24.58 -51.84 16.58
C PRO A 462 -25.38 -52.44 17.73
N ASP A 463 -26.20 -51.64 18.42
CA ASP A 463 -27.05 -52.07 19.56
C ASP A 463 -28.52 -52.35 19.21
N GLN A 464 -28.93 -52.29 17.92
CA GLN A 464 -30.27 -52.77 17.49
C GLN A 464 -30.18 -54.21 17.02
N GLU A 465 -30.43 -55.13 17.94
CA GLU A 465 -30.69 -56.55 17.66
C GLU A 465 -31.88 -56.74 16.70
N ASP A 466 -31.71 -57.69 15.79
CA ASP A 466 -32.60 -58.13 14.76
C ASP A 466 -34.08 -58.33 15.24
N ALA A 467 -34.94 -57.37 14.94
CA ALA A 467 -36.37 -57.66 14.86
C ALA A 467 -36.67 -58.11 13.41
N GLY A 468 -36.81 -59.41 13.27
CA GLY A 468 -37.03 -60.01 11.97
C GLY A 468 -38.24 -59.44 11.23
N CYS A 469 -38.02 -59.00 10.00
CA CYS A 469 -39.09 -58.78 9.02
C CYS A 469 -39.19 -60.00 8.10
N GLU A 470 -40.11 -60.88 8.43
CA GLU A 470 -40.75 -61.80 7.44
C GLU A 470 -41.80 -61.02 6.66
N GLY A 471 -41.46 -60.64 5.45
CA GLY A 471 -42.43 -60.03 4.50
C GLY A 471 -41.70 -59.74 3.17
N ALA A 472 -42.25 -60.36 2.12
CA ALA A 472 -41.80 -60.33 0.74
C ALA A 472 -41.55 -58.89 0.27
N CYS A 473 -40.31 -58.53 0.11
CA CYS A 473 -39.88 -57.30 -0.56
C CYS A 473 -40.03 -57.48 -2.08
N GLU A 474 -41.08 -56.91 -2.68
CA GLU A 474 -41.10 -56.66 -4.13
C GLU A 474 -39.88 -55.86 -4.52
N GLU A 475 -38.97 -56.44 -5.30
CA GLU A 475 -37.83 -55.73 -5.94
C GLU A 475 -38.37 -54.74 -6.97
N ARG A 476 -38.68 -53.52 -6.54
CA ARG A 476 -38.88 -52.42 -7.48
C ARG A 476 -37.53 -51.88 -7.95
N GLU A 477 -37.36 -51.74 -9.27
CA GLU A 477 -36.17 -51.13 -9.88
C GLU A 477 -35.93 -49.76 -9.25
N ARG A 478 -34.78 -49.61 -8.63
CA ARG A 478 -34.33 -48.30 -8.07
C ARG A 478 -34.12 -47.30 -9.22
N PRO A 479 -34.55 -46.05 -9.07
CA PRO A 479 -34.40 -45.04 -10.12
C PRO A 479 -32.93 -44.87 -10.52
N LYS A 480 -32.66 -44.68 -11.82
CA LYS A 480 -31.34 -44.41 -12.36
C LYS A 480 -30.91 -43.01 -11.92
N ILE A 481 -29.83 -42.93 -11.15
CA ILE A 481 -29.26 -41.67 -10.66
C ILE A 481 -28.24 -41.17 -11.68
N GLU A 482 -28.52 -40.00 -12.27
CA GLU A 482 -27.59 -39.30 -13.13
C GLU A 482 -26.89 -38.16 -12.36
N ASN A 483 -25.58 -37.95 -12.58
CA ASN A 483 -24.86 -36.84 -12.01
C ASN A 483 -24.88 -35.66 -13.01
N ALA A 484 -25.24 -34.47 -12.56
CA ALA A 484 -25.38 -33.27 -13.39
C ALA A 484 -24.03 -32.66 -13.90
N ALA A 485 -22.92 -33.16 -13.41
CA ALA A 485 -21.58 -32.76 -13.86
C ALA A 485 -20.70 -34.01 -13.99
N PRO A 486 -19.65 -34.02 -14.85
CA PRO A 486 -18.73 -35.14 -14.89
C PRO A 486 -18.23 -35.44 -13.49
N ALA A 487 -18.40 -36.67 -13.04
CA ALA A 487 -18.02 -37.11 -11.72
C ALA A 487 -16.51 -36.85 -11.55
N ARG A 488 -16.13 -35.78 -10.86
CA ARG A 488 -14.78 -35.67 -10.31
C ARG A 488 -14.62 -36.86 -9.37
N ALA A 489 -13.49 -37.53 -9.48
CA ALA A 489 -13.09 -38.53 -8.48
C ALA A 489 -13.42 -37.96 -7.10
N ALA A 490 -14.10 -38.79 -6.28
CA ALA A 490 -14.47 -38.37 -4.94
C ALA A 490 -13.23 -37.79 -4.27
N ALA A 491 -13.35 -36.56 -3.73
CA ALA A 491 -12.28 -36.04 -2.90
C ALA A 491 -11.96 -37.12 -1.88
N PRO A 492 -10.68 -37.54 -1.74
CA PRO A 492 -10.31 -38.52 -0.75
C PRO A 492 -10.87 -38.07 0.59
N GLN A 493 -11.42 -38.98 1.38
CA GLN A 493 -11.82 -38.63 2.73
C GLN A 493 -10.59 -38.09 3.45
N PRO A 494 -10.64 -36.93 4.14
CA PRO A 494 -9.50 -36.41 4.85
C PRO A 494 -9.02 -37.49 5.82
N SER A 495 -7.72 -37.75 5.84
CA SER A 495 -7.13 -38.63 6.82
C SER A 495 -7.51 -38.13 8.22
N LEU A 496 -7.87 -39.05 9.13
CA LEU A 496 -8.20 -38.70 10.50
C LEU A 496 -7.05 -37.97 11.24
N ARG A 497 -5.86 -38.14 10.71
CA ARG A 497 -4.65 -37.50 11.24
C ARG A 497 -3.66 -37.21 10.10
N VAL A 498 -3.22 -35.98 9.99
CA VAL A 498 -2.14 -35.55 9.07
C VAL A 498 -0.96 -35.09 9.90
N VAL A 499 0.23 -35.64 9.66
CA VAL A 499 1.49 -35.21 10.28
C VAL A 499 2.45 -34.89 9.15
N ILE A 500 2.98 -33.67 9.14
CA ILE A 500 4.00 -33.20 8.19
C ILE A 500 5.16 -32.67 9.00
N ASP A 501 6.33 -33.31 8.86
CA ASP A 501 7.61 -32.87 9.45
C ASP A 501 8.53 -32.42 8.30
N ARG A 502 8.88 -31.13 8.28
CA ARG A 502 9.73 -30.52 7.25
C ARG A 502 10.70 -29.50 7.81
#